data_80b3e5c5e8ea8e57d5272a1b7174ef13
#
_entry.id   80b3e5c5e8ea8e57d5272a1b7174ef13
#
_cell.length_a   1.000
_cell.length_b   1.000
_cell.length_c   1.000
_cell.angle_alpha   90.00
_cell.angle_beta   90.00
_cell.angle_gamma   90.00
#
_symmetry.space_group_name_H-M   'P 1'
#
loop_
_entity.id
_entity.type
_entity.pdbx_description
1 polymer ?
#
loop_
_entity_poly.entity_id
_entity_poly.type
_entity_poly.pdbx_seq_one_letter_code
_entity_poly.pdbx_strand_id
1 'polypeptide(L)'
;MPVKHSRFAAMMLACVLILSWISCLNSFAESSGDALEWWQKTNVYEIYVNSFQDTDGNGYGDIQGVTRHLDHLKSLGVGAVWLTPVFVSPMEDNGYDVADYYTINPLYGSNEDMDALIEEAGQRGIRIVMDLVYNHTSDQHEWFQASSQSRDNAYSDWYIWRDAKPDGSAPTNWRSIFGGSAWAWSESRQQYYLHTFAPSQPDLNWENPDVRKALYDIANYWVDKGVGGFRMDAIPYIKKPAVFSDGLPDGSDGMSGVHAMTVNTPGILDFLHEFKQQVQDGTDIFTVGEANGVGPGDLPDWVGSDGVFDMIFSFDHLVGSDNWCVVKPFKLTNIKKALTASQEVTADNGWCPVFFENHDIARSINNYFPGDADPILAGRAMGTVLLTLRGTPFIYEGEELGYTNVAWPSIDDYNDLSSVNQYNSALRDGFTEAEALSAVHRYSRDNARTPMQWNDQANAGFTTGTPWLPVHDDYAAQNAEAEAADPASVLAWYHRLADFRQANEVLCDGDYHEVAAPSEQVYAFTRENADDKLLIAVNFTGEEAPVDLSGSGIESFKDVEILLSSYDDVAQTGDRPEALRPYEAIVARVG
;
A
#
# COMPACT_ATOMS: atom_id res chain seq x y z
N MET A 1 -65.91 28.70 -34.10
CA MET A 1 -64.58 29.26 -33.77
C MET A 1 -64.48 29.35 -32.24
N PRO A 2 -63.73 28.51 -31.63
CA PRO A 2 -62.47 28.86 -30.99
C PRO A 2 -61.49 27.64 -30.93
N VAL A 3 -60.39 27.62 -31.66
CA VAL A 3 -59.31 26.57 -31.52
C VAL A 3 -57.94 27.19 -31.92
N LYS A 4 -57.64 28.41 -31.55
CA LYS A 4 -56.33 29.00 -31.86
C LYS A 4 -55.48 29.44 -30.66
N HIS A 5 -56.00 29.42 -29.43
CA HIS A 5 -55.21 29.84 -28.25
C HIS A 5 -54.52 28.73 -27.45
N SER A 6 -54.89 27.46 -27.62
CA SER A 6 -54.32 26.34 -26.82
C SER A 6 -52.95 25.85 -27.34
N ARG A 7 -52.69 26.04 -28.64
CA ARG A 7 -51.39 25.62 -29.23
C ARG A 7 -50.24 26.59 -28.93
N PHE A 8 -50.53 27.87 -28.72
CA PHE A 8 -49.51 28.84 -28.36
C PHE A 8 -49.07 28.71 -26.89
N ALA A 9 -49.97 28.41 -25.98
CA ALA A 9 -49.68 28.20 -24.56
C ALA A 9 -48.86 26.89 -24.33
N ALA A 10 -49.16 25.82 -25.05
CA ALA A 10 -48.43 24.57 -24.99
C ALA A 10 -46.99 24.68 -25.58
N MET A 11 -46.83 25.53 -26.63
CA MET A 11 -45.53 25.75 -27.22
C MET A 11 -44.63 26.68 -26.37
N MET A 12 -45.20 27.67 -25.67
CA MET A 12 -44.49 28.49 -24.68
C MET A 12 -44.09 27.69 -23.46
N LEU A 13 -44.93 26.77 -22.95
CA LEU A 13 -44.58 25.90 -21.81
C LEU A 13 -43.49 24.90 -22.16
N ALA A 14 -43.48 24.35 -23.38
CA ALA A 14 -42.42 23.46 -23.89
C ALA A 14 -41.10 24.20 -24.06
N CYS A 15 -41.11 25.45 -24.54
CA CYS A 15 -39.89 26.26 -24.67
C CYS A 15 -39.31 26.67 -23.29
N VAL A 16 -40.14 26.94 -22.29
CA VAL A 16 -39.69 27.26 -20.92
C VAL A 16 -39.12 26.02 -20.24
N LEU A 17 -39.67 24.83 -20.45
CA LEU A 17 -39.13 23.58 -19.93
C LEU A 17 -37.81 23.16 -20.62
N ILE A 18 -37.71 23.40 -21.94
CA ILE A 18 -36.45 23.14 -22.67
C ILE A 18 -35.37 24.14 -22.26
N LEU A 19 -35.70 25.40 -22.04
CA LEU A 19 -34.74 26.40 -21.56
C LEU A 19 -34.32 26.15 -20.10
N SER A 20 -35.22 25.63 -19.24
CA SER A 20 -34.84 25.22 -17.88
C SER A 20 -33.99 23.94 -17.85
N TRP A 21 -34.16 23.01 -18.79
CA TRP A 21 -33.29 21.84 -18.96
C TRP A 21 -31.93 22.22 -19.55
N ILE A 22 -31.86 23.15 -20.50
CA ILE A 22 -30.62 23.67 -21.03
C ILE A 22 -29.88 24.51 -19.99
N SER A 23 -30.59 25.25 -19.11
CA SER A 23 -29.95 25.95 -17.98
C SER A 23 -29.49 25.00 -16.87
N CYS A 24 -30.15 23.87 -16.64
CA CYS A 24 -29.65 22.81 -15.78
C CYS A 24 -28.45 22.06 -16.38
N LEU A 25 -28.44 21.82 -17.70
CA LEU A 25 -27.30 21.20 -18.39
C LEU A 25 -26.09 22.14 -18.50
N ASN A 26 -26.32 23.47 -18.58
CA ASN A 26 -25.22 24.44 -18.56
C ASN A 26 -24.73 24.79 -17.13
N SER A 27 -25.48 24.49 -16.08
CA SER A 27 -24.98 24.61 -14.70
C SER A 27 -24.18 23.39 -14.22
N PHE A 28 -24.08 22.32 -15.03
CA PHE A 28 -23.16 21.20 -14.81
C PHE A 28 -21.88 21.31 -15.66
N ALA A 29 -21.68 22.40 -16.40
CA ALA A 29 -20.51 22.59 -17.28
C ALA A 29 -19.64 23.80 -16.92
N GLU A 30 -19.80 24.41 -15.76
CA GLU A 30 -18.91 25.47 -15.27
C GLU A 30 -18.69 25.35 -13.75
N SER A 31 -17.91 24.38 -13.31
CA SER A 31 -17.01 24.42 -12.16
C SER A 31 -16.16 23.13 -12.12
N SER A 32 -15.36 22.89 -13.13
CA SER A 32 -14.25 21.94 -13.06
C SER A 32 -12.94 22.72 -12.90
N GLY A 33 -12.85 23.47 -11.85
CA GLY A 33 -11.62 23.94 -11.26
C GLY A 33 -11.55 23.29 -9.89
N ASP A 34 -10.72 22.28 -9.75
CA ASP A 34 -9.98 21.92 -8.55
C ASP A 34 -10.72 21.34 -7.34
N ALA A 35 -11.83 20.65 -7.48
CA ALA A 35 -12.35 19.85 -6.38
C ALA A 35 -11.59 18.51 -6.33
N LEU A 36 -10.85 18.28 -5.23
CA LEU A 36 -10.17 17.00 -4.99
C LEU A 36 -11.15 15.84 -5.06
N GLU A 37 -10.71 14.73 -5.65
CA GLU A 37 -11.43 13.47 -5.68
C GLU A 37 -11.64 12.91 -4.27
N TRP A 38 -12.61 12.00 -4.09
CA TRP A 38 -12.94 11.46 -2.78
C TRP A 38 -11.75 10.73 -2.12
N TRP A 39 -10.95 9.99 -2.91
CA TRP A 39 -9.79 9.24 -2.43
C TRP A 39 -8.61 10.14 -2.06
N GLN A 40 -8.56 11.39 -2.55
CA GLN A 40 -7.55 12.38 -2.17
C GLN A 40 -7.80 12.98 -0.77
N LYS A 41 -9.05 12.89 -0.27
CA LYS A 41 -9.50 13.49 1.00
C LYS A 41 -9.61 12.49 2.13
N THR A 42 -9.41 11.21 1.87
CA THR A 42 -9.59 10.13 2.85
C THR A 42 -8.27 9.52 3.31
N ASN A 43 -8.34 8.74 4.37
CA ASN A 43 -7.31 7.78 4.74
C ASN A 43 -7.71 6.40 4.20
N VAL A 44 -6.74 5.63 3.72
CA VAL A 44 -6.90 4.22 3.38
C VAL A 44 -6.33 3.40 4.53
N TYR A 45 -6.96 2.28 4.85
CA TYR A 45 -6.43 1.32 5.82
C TYR A 45 -6.17 -0.01 5.13
N GLU A 46 -4.95 -0.52 5.21
CA GLU A 46 -4.56 -1.82 4.68
C GLU A 46 -4.78 -2.89 5.72
N ILE A 47 -5.52 -3.93 5.35
CA ILE A 47 -5.78 -5.12 6.16
C ILE A 47 -5.08 -6.34 5.56
N TYR A 48 -4.18 -6.94 6.32
CA TYR A 48 -3.67 -8.28 6.06
C TYR A 48 -4.66 -9.29 6.64
N VAL A 49 -5.59 -9.77 5.81
CA VAL A 49 -6.79 -10.49 6.26
C VAL A 49 -6.48 -11.69 7.16
N ASN A 50 -5.39 -12.43 6.87
CA ASN A 50 -4.94 -13.55 7.70
C ASN A 50 -4.78 -13.20 9.18
N SER A 51 -4.46 -11.95 9.50
CA SER A 51 -4.03 -11.52 10.83
C SER A 51 -4.97 -10.51 11.48
N PHE A 52 -6.05 -10.08 10.81
CA PHE A 52 -6.90 -9.03 11.35
C PHE A 52 -7.84 -9.52 12.46
N GLN A 53 -8.73 -10.47 12.19
CA GLN A 53 -9.63 -11.06 13.18
C GLN A 53 -10.21 -12.39 12.68
N ASP A 54 -10.02 -13.46 13.44
CA ASP A 54 -10.65 -14.75 13.22
C ASP A 54 -11.96 -14.85 14.00
N THR A 55 -13.06 -15.13 13.31
CA THR A 55 -14.38 -15.20 13.92
C THR A 55 -14.91 -16.62 14.07
N ASP A 56 -14.34 -17.62 13.38
CA ASP A 56 -14.77 -19.01 13.39
C ASP A 56 -13.85 -19.96 14.17
N GLY A 57 -12.66 -19.49 14.57
CA GLY A 57 -11.70 -20.24 15.39
C GLY A 57 -10.79 -21.16 14.57
N ASN A 58 -10.65 -20.92 13.27
CA ASN A 58 -9.78 -21.71 12.39
C ASN A 58 -8.30 -21.29 12.47
N GLY A 59 -8.00 -20.14 13.09
CA GLY A 59 -6.66 -19.60 13.31
C GLY A 59 -6.25 -18.53 12.30
N TYR A 60 -7.05 -18.26 11.27
CA TYR A 60 -6.86 -17.23 10.27
C TYR A 60 -7.95 -16.17 10.38
N GLY A 61 -7.60 -14.93 10.14
CA GLY A 61 -8.59 -13.86 10.05
C GLY A 61 -9.55 -14.05 8.87
N ASP A 62 -10.72 -13.43 8.95
CA ASP A 62 -11.78 -13.62 7.97
C ASP A 62 -12.55 -12.31 7.66
N ILE A 63 -13.36 -12.33 6.61
CA ILE A 63 -14.15 -11.18 6.14
C ILE A 63 -15.16 -10.71 7.20
N GLN A 64 -15.72 -11.65 7.98
CA GLN A 64 -16.64 -11.28 9.06
C GLN A 64 -15.90 -10.55 10.19
N GLY A 65 -14.62 -10.88 10.41
CA GLY A 65 -13.72 -10.17 11.32
C GLY A 65 -13.51 -8.71 10.88
N VAL A 66 -13.26 -8.49 9.59
CA VAL A 66 -13.18 -7.14 9.03
C VAL A 66 -14.50 -6.39 9.25
N THR A 67 -15.63 -7.02 8.95
CA THR A 67 -16.96 -6.42 9.11
C THR A 67 -17.23 -5.99 10.56
N ARG A 68 -16.80 -6.78 11.55
CA ARG A 68 -16.97 -6.46 12.99
C ARG A 68 -16.21 -5.21 13.43
N HIS A 69 -15.10 -4.88 12.77
CA HIS A 69 -14.21 -3.77 13.16
C HIS A 69 -14.34 -2.53 12.28
N LEU A 70 -15.35 -2.43 11.41
CA LEU A 70 -15.60 -1.25 10.57
C LEU A 70 -15.76 0.06 11.37
N ASP A 71 -16.27 0.00 12.59
CA ASP A 71 -16.42 1.20 13.44
C ASP A 71 -15.07 1.67 14.00
N HIS A 72 -14.12 0.75 14.29
CA HIS A 72 -12.73 1.08 14.61
C HIS A 72 -12.08 1.82 13.44
N LEU A 73 -12.17 1.27 12.23
CA LEU A 73 -11.63 1.88 11.02
C LEU A 73 -12.25 3.26 10.75
N LYS A 74 -13.56 3.39 10.94
CA LYS A 74 -14.24 4.68 10.79
C LYS A 74 -13.72 5.73 11.76
N SER A 75 -13.37 5.36 12.99
CA SER A 75 -12.84 6.29 14.00
C SER A 75 -11.45 6.85 13.65
N LEU A 76 -10.71 6.19 12.75
CA LEU A 76 -9.43 6.63 12.20
C LEU A 76 -9.58 7.51 10.94
N GLY A 77 -10.80 7.96 10.62
CA GLY A 77 -11.05 8.76 9.42
C GLY A 77 -10.91 7.97 8.11
N VAL A 78 -10.97 6.64 8.19
CA VAL A 78 -10.85 5.75 7.02
C VAL A 78 -12.10 5.85 6.15
N GLY A 79 -11.89 6.09 4.85
CA GLY A 79 -12.94 6.06 3.83
C GLY A 79 -12.70 4.99 2.76
N ALA A 80 -11.55 4.28 2.82
CA ALA A 80 -11.32 3.09 2.01
C ALA A 80 -10.52 2.05 2.80
N VAL A 81 -10.83 0.76 2.59
CA VAL A 81 -10.13 -0.39 3.19
C VAL A 81 -9.57 -1.24 2.07
N TRP A 82 -8.25 -1.37 2.01
CA TRP A 82 -7.58 -2.29 1.13
C TRP A 82 -7.41 -3.63 1.82
N LEU A 83 -7.98 -4.68 1.24
CA LEU A 83 -7.81 -6.07 1.66
C LEU A 83 -6.68 -6.71 0.85
N THR A 84 -5.71 -7.35 1.50
CA THR A 84 -4.78 -8.28 0.81
C THR A 84 -5.58 -9.40 0.14
N PRO A 85 -5.00 -10.17 -0.81
CA PRO A 85 -5.78 -11.08 -1.65
C PRO A 85 -6.65 -12.05 -0.86
N VAL A 86 -7.96 -12.04 -1.15
CA VAL A 86 -8.97 -12.90 -0.50
C VAL A 86 -9.56 -13.96 -1.43
N PHE A 87 -9.03 -14.07 -2.64
CA PHE A 87 -9.49 -15.03 -3.64
C PHE A 87 -9.06 -16.46 -3.32
N VAL A 88 -9.72 -17.45 -3.95
CA VAL A 88 -9.30 -18.85 -3.82
C VAL A 88 -7.84 -18.99 -4.20
N SER A 89 -7.05 -19.53 -3.28
CA SER A 89 -5.61 -19.72 -3.38
C SER A 89 -5.21 -20.98 -2.62
N PRO A 90 -4.22 -21.76 -3.09
CA PRO A 90 -3.59 -22.81 -2.31
C PRO A 90 -2.73 -22.28 -1.14
N MET A 91 -2.54 -20.96 -1.03
CA MET A 91 -1.83 -20.28 0.06
C MET A 91 -0.31 -20.55 0.12
N GLU A 92 0.30 -20.83 -1.02
CA GLU A 92 1.77 -21.00 -1.12
C GLU A 92 2.50 -19.67 -0.87
N ASP A 93 1.87 -18.54 -1.23
CA ASP A 93 2.33 -17.19 -0.96
C ASP A 93 1.21 -16.36 -0.32
N ASN A 94 0.56 -16.94 0.69
CA ASN A 94 -0.43 -16.27 1.53
C ASN A 94 -1.54 -15.51 0.76
N GLY A 95 -2.01 -16.08 -0.34
CA GLY A 95 -3.09 -15.52 -1.17
C GLY A 95 -2.61 -14.88 -2.47
N TYR A 96 -1.31 -14.54 -2.61
CA TYR A 96 -0.75 -13.99 -3.84
C TYR A 96 -0.55 -15.04 -4.96
N ASP A 97 -0.97 -16.27 -4.77
CA ASP A 97 -1.04 -17.37 -5.75
C ASP A 97 -2.51 -17.71 -6.04
N VAL A 98 -3.19 -16.85 -6.82
CA VAL A 98 -4.65 -16.94 -7.07
C VAL A 98 -5.00 -18.07 -8.02
N ALA A 99 -5.91 -18.95 -7.59
CA ALA A 99 -6.43 -20.07 -8.38
C ALA A 99 -7.83 -19.82 -8.99
N ASP A 100 -8.62 -18.91 -8.41
CA ASP A 100 -9.92 -18.47 -8.93
C ASP A 100 -10.20 -17.04 -8.45
N TYR A 101 -10.34 -16.09 -9.37
CA TYR A 101 -10.58 -14.68 -9.08
C TYR A 101 -12.04 -14.31 -8.82
N TYR A 102 -12.99 -15.23 -9.05
CA TYR A 102 -14.43 -14.97 -8.89
C TYR A 102 -14.99 -15.47 -7.56
N THR A 103 -14.21 -16.27 -6.85
CA THR A 103 -14.63 -16.92 -5.61
C THR A 103 -13.73 -16.51 -4.46
N ILE A 104 -14.34 -16.07 -3.35
CA ILE A 104 -13.63 -15.81 -2.09
C ILE A 104 -13.12 -17.14 -1.52
N ASN A 105 -11.89 -17.13 -1.02
CA ASN A 105 -11.28 -18.32 -0.41
C ASN A 105 -12.13 -18.75 0.80
N PRO A 106 -12.56 -20.02 0.86
CA PRO A 106 -13.29 -20.56 2.02
C PRO A 106 -12.57 -20.38 3.36
N LEU A 107 -11.26 -20.14 3.35
CA LEU A 107 -10.49 -19.79 4.54
C LEU A 107 -10.96 -18.45 5.15
N TYR A 108 -11.39 -17.52 4.31
CA TYR A 108 -11.79 -16.15 4.70
C TYR A 108 -13.31 -15.95 4.72
N GLY A 109 -14.08 -16.89 4.22
CA GLY A 109 -15.55 -16.79 4.14
C GLY A 109 -16.10 -17.14 2.76
N SER A 110 -17.11 -16.41 2.34
CA SER A 110 -17.85 -16.64 1.09
C SER A 110 -18.03 -15.33 0.29
N ASN A 111 -18.52 -15.44 -0.94
CA ASN A 111 -18.92 -14.29 -1.74
C ASN A 111 -20.05 -13.49 -1.08
N GLU A 112 -20.95 -14.18 -0.36
CA GLU A 112 -22.02 -13.54 0.41
C GLU A 112 -21.48 -12.72 1.58
N ASP A 113 -20.40 -13.18 2.25
CA ASP A 113 -19.72 -12.42 3.30
C ASP A 113 -19.04 -11.16 2.72
N MET A 114 -18.45 -11.26 1.52
CA MET A 114 -17.88 -10.11 0.83
C MET A 114 -18.96 -9.11 0.40
N ASP A 115 -20.09 -9.58 -0.15
CA ASP A 115 -21.20 -8.71 -0.49
C ASP A 115 -21.73 -7.97 0.76
N ALA A 116 -21.81 -8.66 1.90
CA ALA A 116 -22.21 -8.06 3.17
C ALA A 116 -21.18 -7.03 3.68
N LEU A 117 -19.88 -7.33 3.56
CA LEU A 117 -18.81 -6.38 3.92
C LEU A 117 -18.91 -5.10 3.08
N ILE A 118 -19.08 -5.22 1.76
CA ILE A 118 -19.21 -4.06 0.85
C ILE A 118 -20.42 -3.20 1.26
N GLU A 119 -21.57 -3.83 1.56
CA GLU A 119 -22.77 -3.13 1.99
C GLU A 119 -22.58 -2.42 3.35
N GLU A 120 -22.07 -3.13 4.36
CA GLU A 120 -21.86 -2.60 5.72
C GLU A 120 -20.80 -1.49 5.77
N ALA A 121 -19.72 -1.63 4.98
CA ALA A 121 -18.71 -0.60 4.79
C ALA A 121 -19.32 0.65 4.12
N GLY A 122 -20.10 0.45 3.06
CA GLY A 122 -20.79 1.52 2.34
C GLY A 122 -21.75 2.34 3.23
N GLN A 123 -22.46 1.68 4.17
CA GLN A 123 -23.30 2.37 5.16
C GLN A 123 -22.51 3.31 6.07
N ARG A 124 -21.21 3.05 6.27
CA ARG A 124 -20.29 3.88 7.07
C ARG A 124 -19.51 4.89 6.23
N GLY A 125 -19.74 4.91 4.90
CA GLY A 125 -18.97 5.72 3.94
C GLY A 125 -17.56 5.20 3.74
N ILE A 126 -17.33 3.90 3.93
CA ILE A 126 -16.07 3.19 3.67
C ILE A 126 -16.23 2.38 2.38
N ARG A 127 -15.24 2.44 1.50
CA ARG A 127 -15.18 1.64 0.26
C ARG A 127 -14.20 0.50 0.41
N ILE A 128 -14.49 -0.64 -0.17
CA ILE A 128 -13.59 -1.80 -0.17
C ILE A 128 -12.71 -1.75 -1.42
N VAL A 129 -11.41 -1.91 -1.23
CA VAL A 129 -10.38 -1.97 -2.28
C VAL A 129 -9.84 -3.39 -2.29
N MET A 130 -9.87 -4.05 -3.45
CA MET A 130 -9.38 -5.42 -3.58
C MET A 130 -7.98 -5.45 -4.21
N ASP A 131 -7.21 -6.45 -3.85
CA ASP A 131 -5.88 -6.69 -4.41
C ASP A 131 -5.97 -7.55 -5.68
N LEU A 132 -5.46 -7.05 -6.80
CA LEU A 132 -5.44 -7.74 -8.08
C LEU A 132 -4.02 -8.23 -8.40
N VAL A 133 -3.82 -9.53 -8.30
CA VAL A 133 -2.56 -10.20 -8.64
C VAL A 133 -2.58 -10.56 -10.12
N TYR A 134 -2.06 -9.69 -10.98
CA TYR A 134 -2.20 -9.82 -12.43
C TYR A 134 -0.91 -10.11 -13.19
N ASN A 135 0.25 -10.14 -12.52
CA ASN A 135 1.49 -10.61 -13.14
C ASN A 135 1.48 -12.12 -13.39
N HIS A 136 0.85 -12.89 -12.51
CA HIS A 136 0.85 -14.36 -12.49
C HIS A 136 -0.46 -14.91 -11.94
N THR A 137 -0.65 -16.21 -12.02
CA THR A 137 -1.70 -16.94 -11.29
C THR A 137 -1.05 -18.02 -10.43
N SER A 138 -1.85 -18.74 -9.63
CA SER A 138 -1.42 -20.04 -9.12
C SER A 138 -1.19 -21.03 -10.25
N ASP A 139 -0.29 -21.97 -10.07
CA ASP A 139 -0.14 -23.14 -10.94
C ASP A 139 -1.39 -24.07 -10.89
N GLN A 140 -2.27 -23.88 -9.89
CA GLN A 140 -3.55 -24.57 -9.77
C GLN A 140 -4.69 -23.85 -10.46
N HIS A 141 -4.49 -22.64 -11.02
CA HIS A 141 -5.48 -21.96 -11.81
C HIS A 141 -5.84 -22.77 -13.06
N GLU A 142 -7.13 -22.83 -13.42
CA GLU A 142 -7.61 -23.63 -14.55
C GLU A 142 -6.90 -23.28 -15.88
N TRP A 143 -6.53 -22.01 -16.09
CA TRP A 143 -5.81 -21.57 -17.27
C TRP A 143 -4.42 -22.21 -17.36
N PHE A 144 -3.67 -22.23 -16.23
CA PHE A 144 -2.35 -22.86 -16.22
C PHE A 144 -2.44 -24.37 -16.32
N GLN A 145 -3.39 -24.98 -15.64
CA GLN A 145 -3.63 -26.42 -15.73
C GLN A 145 -3.91 -26.86 -17.19
N ALA A 146 -4.72 -26.09 -17.92
CA ALA A 146 -4.96 -26.34 -19.35
C ALA A 146 -3.72 -26.03 -20.21
N SER A 147 -3.05 -24.88 -19.98
CA SER A 147 -1.88 -24.45 -20.73
C SER A 147 -0.71 -25.44 -20.62
N SER A 148 -0.50 -26.00 -19.44
CA SER A 148 0.61 -26.93 -19.18
C SER A 148 0.45 -28.31 -19.81
N GLN A 149 -0.77 -28.70 -20.23
CA GLN A 149 -1.04 -30.03 -20.77
C GLN A 149 -0.48 -30.24 -22.19
N SER A 150 -0.48 -29.19 -23.03
CA SER A 150 0.02 -29.30 -24.39
C SER A 150 0.39 -27.93 -24.98
N ARG A 151 1.14 -27.95 -26.08
CA ARG A 151 1.48 -26.77 -26.87
C ARG A 151 0.37 -26.29 -27.79
N ASP A 152 -0.72 -27.04 -27.90
CA ASP A 152 -1.81 -26.80 -28.83
C ASP A 152 -3.17 -26.95 -28.11
N ASN A 153 -3.59 -25.90 -27.42
CA ASN A 153 -4.91 -25.75 -26.83
C ASN A 153 -5.27 -24.27 -26.71
N ALA A 154 -6.48 -23.93 -26.29
CA ALA A 154 -6.97 -22.56 -26.17
C ALA A 154 -6.14 -21.69 -25.22
N TYR A 155 -5.49 -22.28 -24.23
CA TYR A 155 -4.69 -21.60 -23.23
C TYR A 155 -3.18 -21.71 -23.48
N SER A 156 -2.74 -22.30 -24.59
CA SER A 156 -1.34 -22.62 -24.84
C SER A 156 -0.42 -21.41 -24.85
N ASP A 157 -0.93 -20.18 -25.10
CA ASP A 157 -0.21 -18.92 -25.15
C ASP A 157 -0.63 -17.94 -24.04
N TRP A 158 -1.25 -18.44 -22.98
CA TRP A 158 -1.69 -17.60 -21.86
C TRP A 158 -0.59 -17.33 -20.83
N TYR A 159 0.49 -18.14 -20.87
CA TYR A 159 1.66 -18.04 -19.98
C TYR A 159 2.94 -17.94 -20.78
N ILE A 160 4.02 -17.55 -20.13
CA ILE A 160 5.33 -17.39 -20.77
C ILE A 160 6.05 -18.73 -20.82
N TRP A 161 5.99 -19.40 -21.99
CA TRP A 161 6.66 -20.68 -22.25
C TRP A 161 7.87 -20.53 -23.17
N ARG A 162 8.95 -21.27 -22.92
CA ARG A 162 10.13 -21.32 -23.78
C ARG A 162 10.69 -22.74 -23.84
N ASP A 163 11.28 -23.08 -25.00
CA ASP A 163 12.01 -24.33 -25.15
C ASP A 163 13.33 -24.28 -24.35
N ALA A 164 13.81 -25.46 -23.90
CA ALA A 164 15.15 -25.60 -23.33
C ALA A 164 16.24 -25.18 -24.32
N LYS A 165 17.38 -24.71 -23.81
CA LYS A 165 18.60 -24.58 -24.62
C LYS A 165 19.00 -25.94 -25.20
N PRO A 166 19.89 -25.99 -26.23
CA PRO A 166 20.31 -27.27 -26.84
C PRO A 166 20.95 -28.27 -25.88
N ASP A 167 21.49 -27.80 -24.77
CA ASP A 167 22.08 -28.61 -23.70
C ASP A 167 21.06 -29.03 -22.61
N GLY A 168 19.78 -28.67 -22.78
CA GLY A 168 18.70 -28.99 -21.86
C GLY A 168 18.53 -27.97 -20.71
N SER A 169 19.38 -26.95 -20.61
CA SER A 169 19.30 -25.95 -19.57
C SER A 169 18.16 -24.95 -19.79
N ALA A 170 17.85 -24.17 -18.73
CA ALA A 170 16.82 -23.14 -18.75
C ALA A 170 17.08 -22.07 -19.84
N PRO A 171 16.01 -21.41 -20.36
CA PRO A 171 16.12 -20.43 -21.46
C PRO A 171 17.06 -19.26 -21.19
N THR A 172 17.13 -18.78 -19.94
CA THR A 172 18.03 -17.73 -19.49
C THR A 172 18.61 -18.07 -18.11
N ASN A 173 19.62 -17.29 -17.68
CA ASN A 173 20.18 -17.39 -16.33
C ASN A 173 19.45 -16.51 -15.30
N TRP A 174 18.16 -16.27 -15.47
CA TRP A 174 17.42 -15.39 -14.57
C TRP A 174 17.14 -16.06 -13.22
N ARG A 175 17.38 -15.29 -12.14
CA ARG A 175 17.04 -15.65 -10.77
C ARG A 175 15.72 -15.03 -10.39
N SER A 176 14.80 -15.81 -9.82
CA SER A 176 13.49 -15.33 -9.33
C SER A 176 13.67 -14.38 -8.12
N ILE A 177 12.64 -13.59 -7.83
CA ILE A 177 12.62 -12.69 -6.67
C ILE A 177 12.79 -13.46 -5.36
N PHE A 178 12.19 -14.65 -5.25
CA PHE A 178 12.32 -15.50 -4.06
C PHE A 178 13.55 -16.42 -4.09
N GLY A 179 14.42 -16.28 -5.10
CA GLY A 179 15.64 -17.07 -5.24
C GLY A 179 15.49 -18.32 -6.11
N GLY A 180 16.61 -18.90 -6.52
CA GLY A 180 16.62 -19.99 -7.48
C GLY A 180 16.38 -19.52 -8.92
N SER A 181 16.24 -20.47 -9.86
CA SER A 181 15.94 -20.16 -11.26
C SER A 181 14.54 -19.55 -11.39
N ALA A 182 14.37 -18.55 -12.26
CA ALA A 182 13.07 -18.03 -12.65
C ALA A 182 12.34 -18.91 -13.68
N TRP A 183 12.87 -20.08 -14.00
CA TRP A 183 12.33 -21.02 -14.95
C TRP A 183 12.08 -22.38 -14.32
N ALA A 184 10.89 -22.92 -14.47
CA ALA A 184 10.54 -24.26 -14.04
C ALA A 184 10.12 -25.14 -15.23
N TRP A 185 10.50 -26.42 -15.19
CA TRP A 185 10.26 -27.37 -16.26
C TRP A 185 8.89 -28.03 -16.13
N SER A 186 8.14 -28.06 -17.21
CA SER A 186 6.89 -28.82 -17.32
C SER A 186 7.11 -30.12 -18.08
N GLU A 187 6.96 -31.26 -17.41
CA GLU A 187 7.10 -32.58 -18.01
C GLU A 187 6.00 -32.87 -19.04
N SER A 188 4.77 -32.43 -18.79
CA SER A 188 3.64 -32.66 -19.70
C SER A 188 3.81 -31.89 -21.01
N ARG A 189 4.30 -30.64 -20.93
CA ARG A 189 4.46 -29.74 -22.07
C ARG A 189 5.84 -29.82 -22.71
N GLN A 190 6.86 -30.34 -22.02
CA GLN A 190 8.26 -30.37 -22.47
C GLN A 190 8.79 -28.97 -22.83
N GLN A 191 8.48 -28.00 -21.95
CA GLN A 191 8.94 -26.62 -22.02
C GLN A 191 9.19 -26.08 -20.61
N TYR A 192 9.97 -25.01 -20.51
CA TYR A 192 10.08 -24.18 -19.33
C TYR A 192 9.00 -23.11 -19.33
N TYR A 193 8.41 -22.84 -18.16
CA TYR A 193 7.62 -21.63 -17.93
C TYR A 193 8.36 -20.64 -17.05
N LEU A 194 8.12 -19.35 -17.29
CA LEU A 194 8.65 -18.27 -16.46
C LEU A 194 7.82 -18.12 -15.19
N HIS A 195 8.50 -17.90 -14.07
CA HIS A 195 7.91 -17.44 -12.82
C HIS A 195 8.81 -16.36 -12.22
N THR A 196 8.34 -15.14 -12.17
CA THR A 196 9.07 -14.02 -11.57
C THR A 196 9.26 -14.24 -10.06
N PHE A 197 8.28 -14.90 -9.42
CA PHE A 197 8.24 -15.21 -8.00
C PHE A 197 8.42 -16.72 -7.75
N ALA A 198 7.51 -17.38 -7.03
CA ALA A 198 7.62 -18.81 -6.77
C ALA A 198 7.32 -19.68 -8.02
N PRO A 199 7.84 -20.92 -8.09
CA PRO A 199 7.45 -21.85 -9.15
C PRO A 199 5.94 -22.14 -9.23
N SER A 200 5.22 -22.00 -8.11
CA SER A 200 3.77 -22.08 -8.03
C SER A 200 3.04 -20.86 -8.59
N GLN A 201 3.76 -19.82 -9.06
CA GLN A 201 3.23 -18.55 -9.56
C GLN A 201 3.67 -18.31 -11.03
N PRO A 202 3.17 -19.07 -12.01
CA PRO A 202 3.52 -18.92 -13.42
C PRO A 202 3.08 -17.56 -13.98
N ASP A 203 3.98 -16.87 -14.69
CA ASP A 203 3.76 -15.55 -15.27
C ASP A 203 2.81 -15.58 -16.46
N LEU A 204 1.81 -14.70 -16.42
CA LEU A 204 0.84 -14.49 -17.51
C LEU A 204 1.48 -13.81 -18.72
N ASN A 205 0.98 -14.16 -19.91
CA ASN A 205 1.40 -13.55 -21.17
C ASN A 205 0.52 -12.34 -21.52
N TRP A 206 0.87 -11.17 -21.03
CA TRP A 206 0.14 -9.93 -21.32
C TRP A 206 0.19 -9.48 -22.79
N GLU A 207 1.07 -10.03 -23.63
CA GLU A 207 1.04 -9.80 -25.08
C GLU A 207 -0.21 -10.45 -25.72
N ASN A 208 -0.78 -11.46 -25.07
CA ASN A 208 -2.01 -12.10 -25.53
C ASN A 208 -3.24 -11.25 -25.15
N PRO A 209 -4.02 -10.74 -26.13
CA PRO A 209 -5.20 -9.91 -25.85
C PRO A 209 -6.32 -10.67 -25.12
N ASP A 210 -6.41 -12.01 -25.28
CA ASP A 210 -7.42 -12.80 -24.58
C ASP A 210 -7.12 -12.87 -23.06
N VAL A 211 -5.83 -12.90 -22.68
CA VAL A 211 -5.40 -12.80 -21.29
C VAL A 211 -5.82 -11.44 -20.71
N ARG A 212 -5.47 -10.34 -21.37
CA ARG A 212 -5.85 -9.00 -20.91
C ARG A 212 -7.35 -8.85 -20.75
N LYS A 213 -8.11 -9.30 -21.77
CA LYS A 213 -9.57 -9.27 -21.70
C LYS A 213 -10.12 -10.04 -20.49
N ALA A 214 -9.61 -11.24 -20.23
CA ALA A 214 -10.06 -12.04 -19.09
C ALA A 214 -9.76 -11.34 -17.74
N LEU A 215 -8.60 -10.67 -17.63
CA LEU A 215 -8.25 -9.89 -16.44
C LEU A 215 -9.17 -8.67 -16.27
N TYR A 216 -9.53 -7.98 -17.37
CA TYR A 216 -10.49 -6.86 -17.32
C TYR A 216 -11.91 -7.33 -16.96
N ASP A 217 -12.35 -8.50 -17.48
CA ASP A 217 -13.64 -9.10 -17.13
C ASP A 217 -13.72 -9.41 -15.61
N ILE A 218 -12.61 -9.87 -15.01
CA ILE A 218 -12.49 -10.09 -13.55
C ILE A 218 -12.65 -8.77 -12.79
N ALA A 219 -11.89 -7.75 -13.16
CA ALA A 219 -11.98 -6.46 -12.47
C ALA A 219 -13.40 -5.87 -12.58
N ASN A 220 -14.00 -5.89 -13.77
CA ASN A 220 -15.37 -5.41 -13.99
C ASN A 220 -16.41 -6.18 -13.19
N TYR A 221 -16.24 -7.50 -13.00
CA TYR A 221 -17.13 -8.28 -12.13
C TYR A 221 -17.14 -7.73 -10.70
N TRP A 222 -15.98 -7.38 -10.15
CA TRP A 222 -15.90 -6.82 -8.78
C TRP A 222 -16.34 -5.35 -8.72
N VAL A 223 -16.14 -4.56 -9.78
CA VAL A 223 -16.75 -3.22 -9.91
C VAL A 223 -18.27 -3.31 -9.87
N ASP A 224 -18.87 -4.26 -10.60
CA ASP A 224 -20.30 -4.50 -10.60
C ASP A 224 -20.82 -4.97 -9.22
N LYS A 225 -19.98 -5.56 -8.40
CA LYS A 225 -20.26 -5.92 -7.00
C LYS A 225 -20.21 -4.71 -6.05
N GLY A 226 -19.64 -3.58 -6.47
CA GLY A 226 -19.61 -2.34 -5.70
C GLY A 226 -18.31 -2.08 -4.95
N VAL A 227 -17.19 -2.71 -5.36
CA VAL A 227 -15.88 -2.34 -4.79
C VAL A 227 -15.51 -0.90 -5.17
N GLY A 228 -14.78 -0.21 -4.28
CA GLY A 228 -14.38 1.18 -4.46
C GLY A 228 -13.06 1.36 -5.19
N GLY A 229 -12.35 0.29 -5.50
CA GLY A 229 -11.07 0.39 -6.21
C GLY A 229 -10.23 -0.88 -6.15
N PHE A 230 -9.03 -0.75 -6.71
CA PHE A 230 -8.07 -1.85 -6.77
C PHE A 230 -6.65 -1.40 -6.40
N ARG A 231 -5.97 -2.23 -5.62
CA ARG A 231 -4.52 -2.25 -5.58
C ARG A 231 -4.04 -3.31 -6.58
N MET A 232 -3.09 -2.95 -7.42
CA MET A 232 -2.56 -3.88 -8.42
C MET A 232 -1.15 -4.32 -8.05
N ASP A 233 -1.01 -5.61 -7.83
CA ASP A 233 0.21 -6.28 -7.40
C ASP A 233 1.26 -6.36 -8.50
N ALA A 234 2.53 -6.13 -8.13
CA ALA A 234 3.71 -6.44 -8.95
C ALA A 234 3.63 -5.93 -10.41
N ILE A 235 3.00 -4.80 -10.64
CA ILE A 235 2.70 -4.24 -11.98
C ILE A 235 3.94 -4.04 -12.85
N PRO A 236 5.13 -3.65 -12.35
CA PRO A 236 6.31 -3.48 -13.18
C PRO A 236 6.74 -4.72 -13.96
N TYR A 237 6.26 -5.90 -13.58
CA TYR A 237 6.66 -7.17 -14.17
C TYR A 237 5.68 -7.72 -15.22
N ILE A 238 4.49 -7.13 -15.41
CA ILE A 238 3.47 -7.70 -16.32
C ILE A 238 3.96 -7.80 -17.77
N LYS A 239 4.79 -6.85 -18.23
CA LYS A 239 5.36 -6.88 -19.57
C LYS A 239 6.77 -7.46 -19.57
N LYS A 240 6.99 -8.47 -20.43
CA LYS A 240 8.29 -9.11 -20.60
C LYS A 240 9.04 -8.54 -21.80
N PRO A 241 10.39 -8.57 -21.81
CA PRO A 241 11.16 -8.12 -22.97
C PRO A 241 10.85 -9.00 -24.21
N ALA A 242 10.85 -8.41 -25.39
CA ALA A 242 10.60 -9.15 -26.63
C ALA A 242 11.63 -10.27 -26.90
N VAL A 243 12.86 -10.09 -26.41
CA VAL A 243 13.96 -11.05 -26.53
C VAL A 243 14.44 -11.46 -25.15
N PHE A 244 14.37 -12.75 -24.87
CA PHE A 244 14.88 -13.35 -23.64
C PHE A 244 16.36 -13.67 -23.82
N SER A 245 17.23 -13.05 -23.03
CA SER A 245 18.68 -13.24 -23.07
C SER A 245 19.26 -13.38 -21.67
N ASP A 246 20.43 -14.00 -21.56
CA ASP A 246 21.14 -14.09 -20.29
C ASP A 246 21.53 -12.67 -19.81
N GLY A 247 21.32 -12.40 -18.54
CA GLY A 247 21.77 -11.19 -17.86
C GLY A 247 23.19 -11.30 -17.34
N LEU A 248 23.79 -10.17 -16.94
CA LEU A 248 25.07 -10.17 -16.24
C LEU A 248 24.85 -10.73 -14.83
N PRO A 249 25.62 -11.77 -14.42
CA PRO A 249 25.52 -12.30 -13.06
C PRO A 249 25.73 -11.20 -12.01
N ASP A 250 24.86 -11.15 -11.02
CA ASP A 250 24.88 -10.17 -9.92
C ASP A 250 25.14 -10.82 -8.55
N GLY A 251 25.36 -12.15 -8.53
CA GLY A 251 25.67 -12.95 -7.34
C GLY A 251 26.64 -14.08 -7.60
N SER A 252 26.97 -14.83 -6.53
CA SER A 252 27.89 -15.98 -6.57
C SER A 252 27.30 -17.22 -7.28
N ASP A 253 25.98 -17.22 -7.52
CA ASP A 253 25.24 -18.30 -8.17
C ASP A 253 25.32 -18.29 -9.71
N GLY A 254 25.92 -17.26 -10.30
CA GLY A 254 26.05 -17.11 -11.75
C GLY A 254 24.75 -16.67 -12.45
N MET A 255 23.73 -16.31 -11.69
CA MET A 255 22.44 -15.82 -12.19
C MET A 255 22.37 -14.28 -12.14
N SER A 256 21.40 -13.73 -12.90
CA SER A 256 21.02 -12.33 -12.90
C SER A 256 19.61 -12.21 -12.33
N GLY A 257 19.37 -11.27 -11.41
CA GLY A 257 18.03 -11.05 -10.86
C GLY A 257 17.01 -10.71 -11.95
N VAL A 258 15.85 -11.38 -11.94
CA VAL A 258 14.77 -11.18 -12.92
C VAL A 258 14.30 -9.72 -12.92
N HIS A 259 14.36 -9.03 -11.79
CA HIS A 259 14.05 -7.61 -11.67
C HIS A 259 14.83 -6.77 -12.70
N ALA A 260 16.13 -6.93 -12.78
CA ALA A 260 16.98 -6.18 -13.73
C ALA A 260 16.64 -6.46 -15.20
N MET A 261 15.94 -7.56 -15.49
CA MET A 261 15.65 -8.02 -16.85
C MET A 261 14.21 -7.73 -17.31
N THR A 262 13.28 -7.51 -16.40
CA THR A 262 11.84 -7.44 -16.71
C THR A 262 11.12 -6.23 -16.16
N VAL A 263 11.70 -5.50 -15.19
CA VAL A 263 11.03 -4.36 -14.56
C VAL A 263 10.78 -3.24 -15.56
N ASN A 264 9.59 -2.69 -15.57
CA ASN A 264 9.18 -1.54 -16.39
C ASN A 264 9.58 -1.65 -17.87
N THR A 265 9.41 -2.84 -18.44
CA THR A 265 9.72 -3.11 -19.86
C THR A 265 9.00 -2.08 -20.77
N PRO A 266 9.71 -1.44 -21.73
CA PRO A 266 9.12 -0.44 -22.62
C PRO A 266 7.81 -0.90 -23.28
N GLY A 267 6.78 -0.04 -23.26
CA GLY A 267 5.43 -0.32 -23.74
C GLY A 267 4.51 -0.93 -22.67
N ILE A 268 4.93 -1.02 -21.40
CA ILE A 268 4.07 -1.46 -20.29
C ILE A 268 2.87 -0.51 -20.11
N LEU A 269 3.09 0.78 -20.29
CA LEU A 269 2.02 1.79 -20.17
C LEU A 269 0.90 1.60 -21.19
N ASP A 270 1.17 1.01 -22.36
CA ASP A 270 0.11 0.70 -23.34
C ASP A 270 -0.91 -0.30 -22.77
N PHE A 271 -0.45 -1.31 -22.02
CA PHE A 271 -1.32 -2.29 -21.35
C PHE A 271 -2.10 -1.66 -20.20
N LEU A 272 -1.46 -0.78 -19.46
CA LEU A 272 -2.07 -0.12 -18.31
C LEU A 272 -3.08 0.95 -18.76
N HIS A 273 -2.84 1.67 -19.85
CA HIS A 273 -3.85 2.53 -20.48
C HIS A 273 -5.06 1.73 -20.97
N GLU A 274 -4.84 0.53 -21.56
CA GLU A 274 -5.93 -0.35 -21.95
C GLU A 274 -6.74 -0.79 -20.71
N PHE A 275 -6.08 -1.16 -19.60
CA PHE A 275 -6.75 -1.47 -18.33
C PHE A 275 -7.60 -0.29 -17.83
N LYS A 276 -7.03 0.93 -17.77
CA LYS A 276 -7.73 2.14 -17.36
C LYS A 276 -9.00 2.36 -18.18
N GLN A 277 -8.89 2.28 -19.52
CA GLN A 277 -10.02 2.45 -20.44
C GLN A 277 -11.10 1.38 -20.29
N GLN A 278 -10.74 0.14 -19.98
CA GLN A 278 -11.67 -0.97 -19.93
C GLN A 278 -12.33 -1.16 -18.56
N VAL A 279 -11.71 -0.65 -17.48
CA VAL A 279 -12.12 -0.91 -16.10
C VAL A 279 -12.44 0.37 -15.35
N GLN A 280 -11.58 1.39 -15.41
CA GLN A 280 -11.69 2.58 -14.56
C GLN A 280 -12.51 3.69 -15.20
N ASP A 281 -12.31 3.95 -16.50
CA ASP A 281 -12.96 5.08 -17.19
C ASP A 281 -14.49 4.99 -17.09
N GLY A 282 -15.11 6.06 -16.56
CA GLY A 282 -16.57 6.14 -16.37
C GLY A 282 -17.10 5.48 -15.10
N THR A 283 -16.22 5.01 -14.23
CA THR A 283 -16.55 4.52 -12.88
C THR A 283 -16.10 5.53 -11.82
N ASP A 284 -16.47 5.29 -10.55
CA ASP A 284 -16.04 6.09 -9.38
C ASP A 284 -15.08 5.27 -8.49
N ILE A 285 -14.32 4.37 -9.10
CA ILE A 285 -13.28 3.61 -8.41
C ILE A 285 -11.95 4.38 -8.44
N PHE A 286 -11.06 4.05 -7.50
CA PHE A 286 -9.66 4.47 -7.62
C PHE A 286 -8.72 3.27 -7.78
N THR A 287 -7.53 3.54 -8.30
CA THR A 287 -6.50 2.54 -8.54
C THR A 287 -5.17 2.94 -7.93
N VAL A 288 -4.49 1.99 -7.30
CA VAL A 288 -3.12 2.16 -6.83
C VAL A 288 -2.25 0.98 -7.29
N GLY A 289 -1.17 1.27 -8.00
CA GLY A 289 -0.24 0.26 -8.50
C GLY A 289 0.95 0.07 -7.56
N GLU A 290 1.32 -1.17 -7.28
CA GLU A 290 2.64 -1.45 -6.71
C GLU A 290 3.68 -1.35 -7.82
N ALA A 291 4.49 -0.28 -7.84
CA ALA A 291 5.31 0.09 -8.99
C ALA A 291 6.80 0.27 -8.63
N ASN A 292 7.44 -0.82 -8.23
CA ASN A 292 8.88 -0.88 -8.00
C ASN A 292 9.68 -0.38 -9.21
N GLY A 293 10.66 0.51 -8.99
CA GLY A 293 11.56 1.00 -10.02
C GLY A 293 10.98 2.10 -10.92
N VAL A 294 9.82 2.67 -10.57
CA VAL A 294 9.33 3.92 -11.16
C VAL A 294 9.91 5.08 -10.36
N GLY A 295 10.89 5.75 -10.95
CA GLY A 295 11.55 6.91 -10.31
C GLY A 295 10.77 8.20 -10.48
N PRO A 296 11.16 9.28 -9.74
CA PRO A 296 10.47 10.56 -9.81
C PRO A 296 10.31 11.13 -11.23
N GLY A 297 11.26 10.86 -12.13
CA GLY A 297 11.19 11.32 -13.52
C GLY A 297 10.11 10.66 -14.36
N ASP A 298 9.67 9.47 -14.00
CA ASP A 298 8.65 8.68 -14.70
C ASP A 298 7.25 8.84 -14.07
N LEU A 299 7.16 9.34 -12.82
CA LEU A 299 5.89 9.50 -12.09
C LEU A 299 4.79 10.20 -12.89
N PRO A 300 5.05 11.30 -13.66
CA PRO A 300 3.98 11.96 -14.42
C PRO A 300 3.29 11.06 -15.45
N ASP A 301 4.00 10.09 -16.03
CA ASP A 301 3.43 9.14 -16.98
C ASP A 301 2.58 8.05 -16.28
N TRP A 302 2.81 7.86 -14.98
CA TRP A 302 2.11 6.85 -14.19
C TRP A 302 0.89 7.42 -13.46
N VAL A 303 1.00 8.62 -12.87
CA VAL A 303 -0.02 9.19 -11.95
C VAL A 303 -0.46 10.61 -12.32
N GLY A 304 0.00 11.16 -13.45
CA GLY A 304 -0.44 12.45 -13.93
C GLY A 304 -1.85 12.45 -14.49
N SER A 305 -2.31 13.59 -15.01
CA SER A 305 -3.66 13.72 -15.59
C SER A 305 -3.96 12.72 -16.71
N ASP A 306 -2.92 12.33 -17.47
CA ASP A 306 -2.99 11.29 -18.50
C ASP A 306 -2.35 9.98 -18.00
N GLY A 307 -2.08 9.84 -16.70
CA GLY A 307 -1.46 8.68 -16.08
C GLY A 307 -2.34 7.44 -16.12
N VAL A 308 -1.73 6.31 -15.84
CA VAL A 308 -2.36 4.98 -15.90
C VAL A 308 -3.00 4.54 -14.59
N PHE A 309 -2.62 5.18 -13.48
CA PHE A 309 -3.16 4.98 -12.13
C PHE A 309 -3.47 6.32 -11.49
N ASP A 310 -4.33 6.33 -10.47
CA ASP A 310 -4.53 7.49 -9.61
C ASP A 310 -3.33 7.70 -8.68
N MET A 311 -2.70 6.59 -8.23
CA MET A 311 -1.51 6.57 -7.38
C MET A 311 -0.65 5.34 -7.69
N ILE A 312 0.64 5.41 -7.34
CA ILE A 312 1.52 4.23 -7.29
C ILE A 312 2.34 4.23 -6.00
N PHE A 313 2.52 3.06 -5.40
CA PHE A 313 3.50 2.88 -4.33
C PHE A 313 4.91 2.91 -4.90
N SER A 314 5.67 3.93 -4.51
CA SER A 314 7.12 4.03 -4.71
C SER A 314 7.82 3.66 -3.41
N PHE A 315 8.87 2.85 -3.49
CA PHE A 315 9.57 2.31 -2.33
C PHE A 315 10.89 3.03 -2.03
N ASP A 316 11.18 4.14 -2.71
CA ASP A 316 12.47 4.85 -2.62
C ASP A 316 12.76 5.41 -1.22
N HIS A 317 11.74 5.66 -0.41
CA HIS A 317 11.85 6.16 0.95
C HIS A 317 12.01 5.06 2.00
N LEU A 318 11.87 3.79 1.64
CA LEU A 318 11.93 2.69 2.59
C LEU A 318 13.37 2.32 2.97
N VAL A 319 13.52 1.88 4.20
CA VAL A 319 14.78 1.33 4.72
C VAL A 319 14.85 -0.14 4.35
N GLY A 320 15.82 -0.50 3.52
CA GLY A 320 16.02 -1.88 3.09
C GLY A 320 17.48 -2.24 2.91
N SER A 321 17.77 -3.52 2.77
CA SER A 321 19.10 -4.04 2.48
C SER A 321 19.01 -5.24 1.55
N ASP A 322 19.83 -5.24 0.48
CA ASP A 322 19.95 -6.38 -0.43
C ASP A 322 20.56 -7.62 0.25
N ASN A 323 21.34 -7.40 1.31
CA ASN A 323 21.87 -8.44 2.18
C ASN A 323 21.46 -8.12 3.62
N TRP A 324 20.53 -8.88 4.16
CA TRP A 324 19.94 -8.64 5.47
C TRP A 324 20.94 -8.69 6.63
N CYS A 325 22.05 -9.42 6.48
CA CYS A 325 23.13 -9.46 7.48
C CYS A 325 24.02 -8.20 7.45
N VAL A 326 23.89 -7.35 6.42
CA VAL A 326 24.64 -6.10 6.28
C VAL A 326 23.74 -4.91 6.60
N VAL A 327 23.84 -4.42 7.83
CA VAL A 327 23.04 -3.26 8.27
C VAL A 327 23.57 -1.99 7.59
N LYS A 328 22.72 -1.32 6.82
CA LYS A 328 22.98 0.04 6.33
C LYS A 328 22.57 1.04 7.42
N PRO A 329 23.43 2.02 7.77
CA PRO A 329 23.03 3.06 8.72
C PRO A 329 21.82 3.84 8.21
N PHE A 330 20.82 4.01 9.07
CA PHE A 330 19.71 4.92 8.83
C PHE A 330 20.21 6.36 8.62
N LYS A 331 19.66 7.04 7.62
CA LYS A 331 19.89 8.45 7.35
C LYS A 331 18.58 9.12 7.01
N LEU A 332 18.13 9.98 7.91
CA LEU A 332 16.88 10.72 7.74
C LEU A 332 16.90 11.56 6.45
N THR A 333 18.04 12.15 6.08
CA THR A 333 18.17 12.94 4.83
C THR A 333 17.90 12.14 3.57
N ASN A 334 18.15 10.81 3.54
CA ASN A 334 17.82 9.98 2.38
C ASN A 334 16.31 9.84 2.21
N ILE A 335 15.61 9.61 3.33
CA ILE A 335 14.14 9.45 3.34
C ILE A 335 13.46 10.76 2.98
N LYS A 336 13.86 11.86 3.60
CA LYS A 336 13.37 13.19 3.27
C LYS A 336 13.53 13.50 1.79
N LYS A 337 14.71 13.22 1.23
CA LYS A 337 14.99 13.44 -0.20
C LYS A 337 14.05 12.64 -1.10
N ALA A 338 13.78 11.37 -0.77
CA ALA A 338 12.88 10.52 -1.56
C ALA A 338 11.44 11.02 -1.48
N LEU A 339 10.96 11.32 -0.27
CA LEU A 339 9.62 11.86 -0.05
C LEU A 339 9.45 13.21 -0.75
N THR A 340 10.39 14.15 -0.56
CA THR A 340 10.35 15.48 -1.20
C THR A 340 10.34 15.37 -2.73
N ALA A 341 11.15 14.48 -3.32
CA ALA A 341 11.16 14.28 -4.76
C ALA A 341 9.79 13.83 -5.30
N SER A 342 9.12 12.91 -4.62
CA SER A 342 7.76 12.48 -4.99
C SER A 342 6.74 13.62 -4.81
N GLN A 343 6.80 14.35 -3.70
CA GLN A 343 5.91 15.49 -3.42
C GLN A 343 6.04 16.60 -4.48
N GLU A 344 7.27 16.99 -4.84
CA GLU A 344 7.54 18.06 -5.81
C GLU A 344 7.11 17.67 -7.23
N VAL A 345 7.40 16.44 -7.66
CA VAL A 345 7.06 16.00 -9.04
C VAL A 345 5.56 15.86 -9.24
N THR A 346 4.81 15.48 -8.20
CA THR A 346 3.36 15.31 -8.28
C THR A 346 2.57 16.56 -7.85
N ALA A 347 3.25 17.66 -7.50
CA ALA A 347 2.61 18.88 -7.01
C ALA A 347 1.57 19.45 -8.00
N ASP A 348 1.97 19.62 -9.26
CA ASP A 348 1.12 20.21 -10.30
C ASP A 348 0.37 19.17 -11.15
N ASN A 349 0.86 17.92 -11.19
CA ASN A 349 0.31 16.89 -12.07
C ASN A 349 0.53 15.49 -11.50
N GLY A 350 -0.38 15.05 -10.65
CA GLY A 350 -0.38 13.72 -10.05
C GLY A 350 -0.64 13.72 -8.57
N TRP A 351 -0.63 12.51 -8.00
CA TRP A 351 -0.89 12.28 -6.59
C TRP A 351 -0.07 11.11 -6.06
N CYS A 352 0.26 11.12 -4.76
CA CYS A 352 1.05 10.08 -4.11
C CYS A 352 0.25 9.39 -3.01
N PRO A 353 0.38 8.07 -2.83
CA PRO A 353 0.10 7.45 -1.55
C PRO A 353 1.20 7.85 -0.56
N VAL A 354 0.86 7.95 0.71
CA VAL A 354 1.82 8.13 1.80
C VAL A 354 1.72 6.90 2.68
N PHE A 355 2.81 6.17 2.86
CA PHE A 355 2.87 4.96 3.69
C PHE A 355 4.27 4.75 4.25
N PHE A 356 4.38 4.07 5.37
CA PHE A 356 5.65 3.69 6.00
C PHE A 356 5.68 2.21 6.39
N GLU A 357 4.52 1.56 6.41
CA GLU A 357 4.32 0.14 6.66
C GLU A 357 3.41 -0.46 5.59
N ASN A 358 3.55 -1.76 5.36
CA ASN A 358 2.61 -2.63 4.68
C ASN A 358 2.89 -4.09 5.08
N HIS A 359 2.16 -5.05 4.52
CA HIS A 359 2.32 -6.48 4.80
C HIS A 359 3.66 -7.08 4.36
N ASP A 360 4.51 -6.33 3.63
CA ASP A 360 5.80 -6.78 3.09
C ASP A 360 7.01 -6.07 3.73
N ILE A 361 6.78 -5.18 4.70
CA ILE A 361 7.82 -4.36 5.33
C ILE A 361 7.76 -4.54 6.84
N ALA A 362 8.92 -4.69 7.49
CA ALA A 362 9.02 -4.67 8.95
C ALA A 362 8.54 -3.33 9.53
N ARG A 363 8.11 -3.31 10.79
CA ARG A 363 7.46 -2.19 11.45
C ARG A 363 8.29 -0.89 11.41
N SER A 364 7.64 0.22 11.18
CA SER A 364 8.25 1.54 10.96
C SER A 364 9.04 2.01 12.19
N ILE A 365 8.55 1.78 13.39
CA ILE A 365 9.25 2.13 14.63
C ILE A 365 10.66 1.51 14.64
N ASN A 366 10.79 0.24 14.25
CA ASN A 366 12.08 -0.45 14.21
C ASN A 366 12.96 -0.03 13.03
N ASN A 367 12.35 0.45 11.94
CA ASN A 367 13.07 0.87 10.75
C ASN A 367 13.62 2.30 10.84
N TYR A 368 12.89 3.21 11.49
CA TYR A 368 13.17 4.64 11.43
C TYR A 368 13.69 5.23 12.74
N PHE A 369 13.61 4.50 13.86
CA PHE A 369 14.07 4.98 15.16
C PHE A 369 15.15 4.08 15.75
N PRO A 370 15.99 4.60 16.68
CA PRO A 370 16.92 3.77 17.46
C PRO A 370 16.19 2.68 18.24
N GLY A 371 16.82 1.52 18.43
CA GLY A 371 16.20 0.37 19.10
C GLY A 371 15.87 0.57 20.59
N ASP A 372 16.23 1.70 21.18
CA ASP A 372 15.89 2.13 22.53
C ASP A 372 14.88 3.30 22.57
N ALA A 373 14.29 3.62 21.41
CA ALA A 373 13.25 4.65 21.33
C ALA A 373 12.01 4.24 22.13
N ASP A 374 11.37 5.25 22.76
CA ASP A 374 10.05 5.08 23.35
C ASP A 374 9.03 4.76 22.23
N PRO A 375 8.42 3.58 22.19
CA PRO A 375 7.55 3.18 21.08
C PRO A 375 6.29 4.04 20.97
N ILE A 376 5.78 4.60 22.07
CA ILE A 376 4.62 5.49 22.04
C ILE A 376 4.97 6.79 21.35
N LEU A 377 6.10 7.41 21.72
CA LEU A 377 6.54 8.66 21.10
C LEU A 377 6.94 8.45 19.65
N ALA A 378 7.63 7.34 19.35
CA ALA A 378 8.01 6.99 17.99
C ALA A 378 6.77 6.73 17.08
N GLY A 379 5.79 5.98 17.56
CA GLY A 379 4.53 5.74 16.85
C GLY A 379 3.74 7.04 16.58
N ARG A 380 3.69 7.94 17.59
CA ARG A 380 3.07 9.27 17.41
C ARG A 380 3.85 10.14 16.41
N ALA A 381 5.18 10.06 16.41
CA ALA A 381 6.02 10.77 15.44
C ALA A 381 5.75 10.28 14.00
N MET A 382 5.70 8.95 13.78
CA MET A 382 5.39 8.38 12.47
C MET A 382 3.97 8.72 12.01
N GLY A 383 2.97 8.56 12.85
CA GLY A 383 1.59 8.94 12.54
C GLY A 383 1.45 10.42 12.17
N THR A 384 2.26 11.30 12.80
CA THR A 384 2.26 12.72 12.42
C THR A 384 2.78 12.92 11.01
N VAL A 385 3.89 12.29 10.62
CA VAL A 385 4.40 12.39 9.25
C VAL A 385 3.40 11.81 8.26
N LEU A 386 2.89 10.59 8.53
CA LEU A 386 1.95 9.88 7.68
C LEU A 386 0.71 10.71 7.36
N LEU A 387 0.06 11.27 8.39
CA LEU A 387 -1.23 11.94 8.25
C LEU A 387 -1.15 13.43 7.88
N THR A 388 0.06 14.00 7.77
CA THR A 388 0.24 15.43 7.43
C THR A 388 0.98 15.69 6.12
N LEU A 389 1.66 14.72 5.52
CA LEU A 389 2.21 14.84 4.18
C LEU A 389 1.09 15.01 3.13
N ARG A 390 1.42 15.63 1.97
CA ARG A 390 0.52 15.72 0.84
C ARG A 390 0.37 14.33 0.21
N GLY A 391 -0.86 13.91 -0.03
CA GLY A 391 -1.17 12.60 -0.58
C GLY A 391 -2.26 11.88 0.21
N THR A 392 -2.58 10.68 -0.21
CA THR A 392 -3.53 9.80 0.49
C THR A 392 -2.77 8.93 1.48
N PRO A 393 -3.01 9.08 2.79
CA PRO A 393 -2.37 8.22 3.79
C PRO A 393 -2.90 6.79 3.72
N PHE A 394 -1.98 5.82 3.75
CA PHE A 394 -2.26 4.40 3.92
C PHE A 394 -1.77 3.98 5.29
N ILE A 395 -2.69 3.69 6.18
CA ILE A 395 -2.43 3.17 7.53
C ILE A 395 -2.41 1.65 7.42
N TYR A 396 -1.35 1.01 7.88
CA TYR A 396 -1.28 -0.45 7.93
C TYR A 396 -1.78 -0.98 9.28
N GLU A 397 -2.46 -2.14 9.31
CA GLU A 397 -2.99 -2.73 10.55
C GLU A 397 -1.94 -2.83 11.67
N GLY A 398 -2.27 -2.30 12.84
CA GLY A 398 -1.38 -2.23 14.00
C GLY A 398 -0.42 -1.04 14.02
N GLU A 399 -0.26 -0.28 12.93
CA GLU A 399 0.53 0.95 12.91
C GLU A 399 -0.05 1.99 13.85
N GLU A 400 -1.39 2.09 13.89
CA GLU A 400 -2.12 2.97 14.80
C GLU A 400 -2.01 2.58 16.27
N LEU A 401 -1.54 1.36 16.55
CA LEU A 401 -1.26 0.85 17.90
C LEU A 401 0.24 0.90 18.23
N GLY A 402 1.09 1.37 17.32
CA GLY A 402 2.52 1.47 17.53
C GLY A 402 3.23 0.11 17.63
N TYR A 403 2.82 -0.87 16.83
CA TYR A 403 3.44 -2.20 16.84
C TYR A 403 4.92 -2.15 16.50
N THR A 404 5.65 -3.09 17.09
CA THR A 404 7.09 -3.29 16.88
C THR A 404 7.38 -4.67 16.30
N ASN A 405 8.62 -4.87 15.85
CA ASN A 405 9.07 -6.16 15.33
C ASN A 405 9.07 -7.24 16.42
N VAL A 406 8.87 -8.48 16.00
CA VAL A 406 9.02 -9.67 16.84
C VAL A 406 10.45 -10.22 16.79
N ALA A 407 10.83 -10.99 17.81
CA ALA A 407 12.13 -11.66 17.90
C ALA A 407 11.95 -13.10 18.35
N TRP A 408 11.35 -13.93 17.50
CA TRP A 408 11.11 -15.32 17.81
C TRP A 408 12.42 -16.14 17.86
N PRO A 409 12.51 -17.17 18.72
CA PRO A 409 13.77 -17.84 19.04
C PRO A 409 14.32 -18.73 17.94
N SER A 410 13.50 -19.14 16.97
CA SER A 410 13.88 -20.06 15.89
C SER A 410 13.39 -19.56 14.54
N ILE A 411 14.14 -19.89 13.47
CA ILE A 411 13.65 -19.70 12.10
C ILE A 411 12.40 -20.52 11.80
N ASP A 412 12.18 -21.62 12.52
CA ASP A 412 11.01 -22.48 12.37
C ASP A 412 9.71 -21.82 12.87
N ASP A 413 9.81 -20.72 13.62
CA ASP A 413 8.67 -19.93 14.09
C ASP A 413 8.18 -18.92 13.01
N TYR A 414 8.97 -18.71 11.95
CA TYR A 414 8.66 -17.80 10.84
C TYR A 414 7.99 -18.54 9.67
N ASN A 415 7.00 -17.90 9.06
CA ASN A 415 6.26 -18.44 7.91
C ASN A 415 6.74 -17.85 6.57
N ASP A 416 7.26 -16.63 6.57
CA ASP A 416 7.66 -15.92 5.38
C ASP A 416 8.77 -16.64 4.59
N LEU A 417 8.47 -17.05 3.35
CA LEU A 417 9.41 -17.71 2.43
C LEU A 417 10.70 -16.90 2.21
N SER A 418 10.59 -15.58 2.13
CA SER A 418 11.74 -14.71 1.96
C SER A 418 12.66 -14.79 3.18
N SER A 419 12.12 -14.77 4.38
CA SER A 419 12.86 -14.87 5.63
C SER A 419 13.62 -16.19 5.76
N VAL A 420 12.96 -17.31 5.46
CA VAL A 420 13.58 -18.64 5.46
C VAL A 420 14.71 -18.73 4.41
N ASN A 421 14.48 -18.20 3.22
CA ASN A 421 15.48 -18.20 2.14
C ASN A 421 16.67 -17.29 2.46
N GLN A 422 16.46 -16.10 3.01
CA GLN A 422 17.52 -15.19 3.44
C GLN A 422 18.35 -15.77 4.59
N TYR A 423 17.71 -16.40 5.58
CA TYR A 423 18.38 -17.12 6.66
C TYR A 423 19.31 -18.20 6.11
N ASN A 424 18.79 -19.06 5.23
CA ASN A 424 19.58 -20.14 4.62
C ASN A 424 20.70 -19.61 3.71
N SER A 425 20.48 -18.48 3.04
CA SER A 425 21.52 -17.83 2.23
C SER A 425 22.65 -17.28 3.10
N ALA A 426 22.31 -16.62 4.20
CA ALA A 426 23.27 -16.10 5.16
C ALA A 426 24.18 -17.22 5.70
N LEU A 427 23.62 -18.38 6.06
CA LEU A 427 24.40 -19.55 6.49
C LEU A 427 25.36 -20.05 5.39
N ARG A 428 24.90 -20.10 4.13
CA ARG A 428 25.76 -20.48 2.99
C ARG A 428 26.91 -19.48 2.77
N ASP A 429 26.65 -18.21 3.03
CA ASP A 429 27.64 -17.12 2.91
C ASP A 429 28.60 -17.04 4.11
N GLY A 430 28.41 -17.90 5.12
CA GLY A 430 29.32 -18.07 6.25
C GLY A 430 28.98 -17.26 7.50
N PHE A 431 27.81 -16.63 7.56
CA PHE A 431 27.29 -16.02 8.79
C PHE A 431 26.87 -17.10 9.79
N THR A 432 26.90 -16.79 11.07
CA THR A 432 26.42 -17.67 12.13
C THR A 432 24.89 -17.71 12.17
N GLU A 433 24.30 -18.75 12.77
CA GLU A 433 22.85 -18.86 12.99
C GLU A 433 22.30 -17.63 13.74
N ALA A 434 23.04 -17.14 14.74
CA ALA A 434 22.63 -15.96 15.52
C ALA A 434 22.63 -14.67 14.67
N GLU A 435 23.60 -14.48 13.78
CA GLU A 435 23.63 -13.33 12.86
C GLU A 435 22.52 -13.43 11.83
N ALA A 436 22.29 -14.62 11.27
CA ALA A 436 21.23 -14.85 10.30
C ALA A 436 19.83 -14.62 10.93
N LEU A 437 19.61 -15.14 12.15
CA LEU A 437 18.34 -14.92 12.88
C LEU A 437 18.16 -13.46 13.27
N SER A 438 19.21 -12.75 13.69
CA SER A 438 19.15 -11.31 13.97
C SER A 438 18.76 -10.50 12.74
N ALA A 439 19.18 -10.93 11.55
CA ALA A 439 18.76 -10.31 10.29
C ALA A 439 17.28 -10.55 9.99
N VAL A 440 16.79 -11.76 10.26
CA VAL A 440 15.35 -12.10 10.16
C VAL A 440 14.53 -11.27 11.12
N HIS A 441 14.90 -11.13 12.40
CA HIS A 441 14.24 -10.26 13.37
C HIS A 441 14.08 -8.82 12.87
N ARG A 442 15.01 -8.34 12.06
CA ARG A 442 15.01 -6.96 11.56
C ARG A 442 14.14 -6.77 10.32
N TYR A 443 14.17 -7.72 9.39
CA TYR A 443 13.66 -7.50 8.04
C TYR A 443 12.55 -8.46 7.61
N SER A 444 12.22 -9.47 8.42
CA SER A 444 11.14 -10.41 8.10
C SER A 444 9.82 -9.69 7.89
N ARG A 445 9.09 -10.09 6.84
CA ARG A 445 7.72 -9.66 6.59
C ARG A 445 6.77 -10.10 7.72
N ASP A 446 7.07 -11.20 8.41
CA ASP A 446 6.27 -11.69 9.55
C ASP A 446 6.21 -10.70 10.72
N ASN A 447 7.15 -9.75 10.81
CA ASN A 447 7.06 -8.64 11.75
C ASN A 447 5.77 -7.81 11.56
N ALA A 448 5.36 -7.62 10.31
CA ALA A 448 4.13 -6.92 9.97
C ALA A 448 2.89 -7.86 9.95
N ARG A 449 3.08 -9.18 9.96
CA ARG A 449 2.02 -10.18 9.79
C ARG A 449 1.56 -10.83 11.09
N THR A 450 2.06 -10.36 12.25
CA THR A 450 1.57 -10.82 13.55
C THR A 450 0.08 -10.51 13.70
N PRO A 451 -0.70 -11.42 14.33
CA PRO A 451 -2.12 -11.19 14.56
C PRO A 451 -2.42 -9.89 15.30
N MET A 452 -3.48 -9.20 14.87
CA MET A 452 -3.95 -7.96 15.47
C MET A 452 -4.31 -8.16 16.94
N GLN A 453 -3.88 -7.24 17.80
CA GLN A 453 -4.09 -7.28 19.25
C GLN A 453 -5.33 -6.48 19.61
N TRP A 454 -6.47 -7.16 19.76
CA TRP A 454 -7.74 -6.49 20.05
C TRP A 454 -7.94 -6.22 21.54
N ASN A 455 -7.49 -7.14 22.41
CA ASN A 455 -7.65 -7.04 23.86
C ASN A 455 -6.65 -7.95 24.62
N ASP A 456 -6.74 -7.97 25.95
CA ASP A 456 -5.87 -8.75 26.85
C ASP A 456 -6.25 -10.24 26.99
N GLN A 457 -7.24 -10.72 26.23
CA GLN A 457 -7.68 -12.11 26.27
C GLN A 457 -6.65 -13.02 25.56
N ALA A 458 -6.82 -14.35 25.75
CA ALA A 458 -5.98 -15.34 25.08
C ALA A 458 -5.89 -15.06 23.56
N ASN A 459 -4.70 -15.23 23.00
CA ASN A 459 -4.40 -14.91 21.60
C ASN A 459 -4.73 -13.46 21.22
N ALA A 460 -4.56 -12.52 22.17
CA ALA A 460 -4.84 -11.10 21.96
C ALA A 460 -6.30 -10.79 21.55
N GLY A 461 -7.25 -11.70 21.77
CA GLY A 461 -8.61 -11.59 21.26
C GLY A 461 -8.74 -11.81 19.75
N PHE A 462 -7.65 -12.14 19.05
CA PHE A 462 -7.64 -12.39 17.61
C PHE A 462 -8.44 -13.65 17.25
N THR A 463 -8.22 -14.76 17.96
CA THR A 463 -8.85 -16.06 17.69
C THR A 463 -9.19 -16.84 18.96
N THR A 464 -10.20 -17.68 18.89
CA THR A 464 -10.49 -18.71 19.92
C THR A 464 -9.77 -20.02 19.64
N GLY A 465 -9.16 -20.17 18.47
CA GLY A 465 -8.37 -21.32 18.04
C GLY A 465 -6.86 -21.14 18.29
N THR A 466 -6.05 -21.77 17.44
CA THR A 466 -4.59 -21.57 17.41
C THR A 466 -4.28 -20.59 16.27
N PRO A 467 -3.69 -19.42 16.55
CA PRO A 467 -3.37 -18.46 15.50
C PRO A 467 -2.32 -19.03 14.54
N TRP A 468 -2.41 -18.68 13.26
CA TRP A 468 -1.52 -19.15 12.19
C TRP A 468 -0.06 -18.67 12.35
N LEU A 469 0.13 -17.49 12.96
CA LEU A 469 1.39 -16.98 13.49
C LEU A 469 1.24 -16.68 14.98
N PRO A 470 2.33 -16.77 15.78
CA PRO A 470 2.27 -16.35 17.18
C PRO A 470 1.86 -14.88 17.32
N VAL A 471 0.99 -14.57 18.28
CA VAL A 471 0.70 -13.18 18.66
C VAL A 471 1.94 -12.56 19.33
N HIS A 472 2.08 -11.24 19.25
CA HIS A 472 3.16 -10.53 19.92
C HIS A 472 3.03 -10.66 21.45
N ASP A 473 4.15 -10.83 22.16
CA ASP A 473 4.17 -11.14 23.61
C ASP A 473 3.63 -10.00 24.49
N ASP A 474 3.57 -8.78 24.00
CA ASP A 474 3.15 -7.58 24.73
C ASP A 474 1.63 -7.32 24.70
N TYR A 475 0.85 -8.14 24.00
CA TYR A 475 -0.58 -7.93 23.77
C TYR A 475 -1.40 -7.67 25.04
N ALA A 476 -0.96 -8.15 26.19
CA ALA A 476 -1.66 -7.91 27.45
C ALA A 476 -1.60 -6.43 27.90
N ALA A 477 -0.60 -5.69 27.43
CA ALA A 477 -0.41 -4.27 27.73
C ALA A 477 -0.68 -3.36 26.53
N GLN A 478 -0.32 -3.81 25.32
CA GLN A 478 -0.48 -3.07 24.07
C GLN A 478 -1.56 -3.77 23.21
N ASN A 479 -2.76 -3.21 23.20
CA ASN A 479 -3.89 -3.71 22.43
C ASN A 479 -4.93 -2.62 22.21
N ALA A 480 -5.79 -2.78 21.22
CA ALA A 480 -6.77 -1.77 20.81
C ALA A 480 -7.71 -1.34 21.96
N GLU A 481 -8.17 -2.30 22.81
CA GLU A 481 -9.06 -1.98 23.94
C GLU A 481 -8.36 -1.13 25.01
N ALA A 482 -7.12 -1.48 25.36
CA ALA A 482 -6.32 -0.74 26.35
C ALA A 482 -5.97 0.65 25.82
N GLU A 483 -5.55 0.76 24.57
CA GLU A 483 -5.19 2.05 23.97
C GLU A 483 -6.38 2.97 23.73
N ALA A 484 -7.55 2.44 23.42
CA ALA A 484 -8.77 3.23 23.33
C ALA A 484 -9.17 3.87 24.67
N ALA A 485 -8.75 3.27 25.79
CA ALA A 485 -8.99 3.80 27.13
C ALA A 485 -7.91 4.79 27.62
N ASP A 486 -6.76 4.85 26.96
CA ASP A 486 -5.63 5.71 27.33
C ASP A 486 -5.52 6.93 26.38
N PRO A 487 -5.80 8.16 26.84
CA PRO A 487 -5.65 9.36 26.04
C PRO A 487 -4.19 9.65 25.62
N ALA A 488 -3.22 8.99 26.26
CA ALA A 488 -1.80 9.09 25.97
C ALA A 488 -1.29 7.97 25.07
N SER A 489 -2.13 7.15 24.49
CA SER A 489 -1.77 6.06 23.58
C SER A 489 -1.42 6.54 22.17
N VAL A 490 -0.86 5.64 21.34
CA VAL A 490 -0.64 5.88 19.91
C VAL A 490 -1.99 5.97 19.19
N LEU A 491 -2.95 5.10 19.50
CA LEU A 491 -4.30 5.12 18.93
C LEU A 491 -5.02 6.45 19.17
N ALA A 492 -4.95 6.98 20.42
CA ALA A 492 -5.55 8.27 20.74
C ALA A 492 -4.89 9.43 19.94
N TRP A 493 -3.61 9.29 19.61
CA TRP A 493 -2.92 10.25 18.76
C TRP A 493 -3.37 10.17 17.30
N TYR A 494 -3.49 8.95 16.74
CA TYR A 494 -4.03 8.74 15.40
C TYR A 494 -5.45 9.30 15.25
N HIS A 495 -6.32 9.09 16.24
CA HIS A 495 -7.66 9.70 16.24
C HIS A 495 -7.58 11.25 16.18
N ARG A 496 -6.73 11.86 17.00
CA ARG A 496 -6.54 13.33 16.98
C ARG A 496 -6.02 13.84 15.64
N LEU A 497 -5.07 13.12 15.04
CA LEU A 497 -4.53 13.48 13.72
C LEU A 497 -5.57 13.29 12.61
N ALA A 498 -6.36 12.23 12.63
CA ALA A 498 -7.42 11.97 11.67
C ALA A 498 -8.51 13.06 11.73
N ASP A 499 -8.99 13.39 12.94
CA ASP A 499 -9.94 14.48 13.15
C ASP A 499 -9.36 15.82 12.68
N PHE A 500 -8.07 16.06 12.99
CA PHE A 500 -7.39 17.28 12.59
C PHE A 500 -7.26 17.37 11.06
N ARG A 501 -6.90 16.28 10.38
CA ARG A 501 -6.82 16.23 8.92
C ARG A 501 -8.18 16.49 8.27
N GLN A 502 -9.25 15.91 8.79
CA GLN A 502 -10.61 16.15 8.28
C GLN A 502 -11.07 17.59 8.47
N ALA A 503 -10.62 18.24 9.56
CA ALA A 503 -11.00 19.62 9.89
C ALA A 503 -10.15 20.69 9.18
N ASN A 504 -9.02 20.32 8.58
CA ASN A 504 -8.04 21.26 8.00
C ASN A 504 -7.71 20.86 6.55
N GLU A 505 -8.44 21.48 5.62
CA GLU A 505 -8.37 21.18 4.18
C GLU A 505 -6.95 21.36 3.61
N VAL A 506 -6.15 22.26 4.18
CA VAL A 506 -4.74 22.48 3.82
C VAL A 506 -3.88 21.21 3.91
N LEU A 507 -4.26 20.22 4.72
CA LEU A 507 -3.58 18.92 4.75
C LEU A 507 -3.95 18.01 3.56
N CYS A 508 -5.04 18.31 2.87
CA CYS A 508 -5.43 17.61 1.65
C CYS A 508 -4.90 18.36 0.41
N ASP A 509 -5.25 19.65 0.25
CA ASP A 509 -5.03 20.43 -0.96
C ASP A 509 -3.78 21.33 -0.94
N GLY A 510 -3.20 21.61 0.26
CA GLY A 510 -2.07 22.51 0.39
C GLY A 510 -0.79 21.99 -0.25
N ASP A 511 0.02 22.91 -0.74
CA ASP A 511 1.36 22.63 -1.25
C ASP A 511 2.31 22.15 -0.16
N TYR A 512 3.27 21.34 -0.55
CA TYR A 512 4.34 20.84 0.33
C TYR A 512 5.64 21.60 0.08
N HIS A 513 6.31 22.05 1.15
CA HIS A 513 7.65 22.61 1.06
C HIS A 513 8.51 22.08 2.21
N GLU A 514 9.65 21.44 1.88
CA GLU A 514 10.59 20.94 2.86
C GLU A 514 11.29 22.10 3.59
N VAL A 515 11.39 21.97 4.92
CA VAL A 515 12.12 22.85 5.83
C VAL A 515 13.21 22.04 6.51
N ALA A 516 14.32 22.64 6.93
CA ALA A 516 15.42 21.96 7.61
C ALA A 516 16.01 20.76 6.81
N ALA A 517 16.08 20.84 5.48
CA ALA A 517 16.53 19.77 4.60
C ALA A 517 17.85 19.09 5.00
N PRO A 518 18.91 19.82 5.49
CA PRO A 518 20.17 19.18 5.90
C PRO A 518 20.13 18.44 7.24
N SER A 519 19.05 18.58 8.04
CA SER A 519 18.99 17.95 9.36
C SER A 519 18.88 16.43 9.28
N GLU A 520 19.74 15.72 10.00
CA GLU A 520 19.66 14.28 10.24
C GLU A 520 18.84 13.92 11.49
N GLN A 521 18.31 14.93 12.21
CA GLN A 521 17.53 14.74 13.43
C GLN A 521 16.07 15.11 13.23
N VAL A 522 15.81 16.18 12.46
CA VAL A 522 14.47 16.75 12.30
C VAL A 522 13.99 16.63 10.86
N TYR A 523 12.78 16.10 10.70
CA TYR A 523 12.00 16.27 9.48
C TYR A 523 10.99 17.39 9.70
N ALA A 524 11.12 18.47 8.94
CA ALA A 524 10.18 19.58 8.99
C ALA A 524 9.76 19.99 7.57
N PHE A 525 8.49 20.38 7.45
CA PHE A 525 7.91 20.87 6.20
C PHE A 525 6.71 21.78 6.48
N THR A 526 6.34 22.57 5.49
CA THR A 526 5.08 23.33 5.54
C THR A 526 4.05 22.73 4.59
N ARG A 527 2.78 22.88 4.96
CA ARG A 527 1.61 22.69 4.09
C ARG A 527 0.92 24.04 3.97
N GLU A 528 0.69 24.51 2.76
CA GLU A 528 0.19 25.86 2.52
C GLU A 528 -0.83 25.87 1.36
N ASN A 529 -1.97 26.51 1.58
CA ASN A 529 -2.93 26.87 0.54
C ASN A 529 -3.29 28.37 0.65
N ALA A 530 -4.33 28.81 -0.05
CA ALA A 530 -4.72 30.21 -0.05
C ALA A 530 -5.19 30.75 1.32
N ASP A 531 -5.67 29.86 2.20
CA ASP A 531 -6.37 30.20 3.42
C ASP A 531 -5.54 29.91 4.68
N ASP A 532 -4.62 28.93 4.64
CA ASP A 532 -3.89 28.48 5.82
C ASP A 532 -2.46 28.02 5.51
N LYS A 533 -1.57 28.13 6.49
CA LYS A 533 -0.21 27.62 6.45
C LYS A 533 0.11 26.89 7.74
N LEU A 534 0.46 25.61 7.63
CA LEU A 534 0.90 24.79 8.75
C LEU A 534 2.39 24.49 8.64
N LEU A 535 3.08 24.53 9.78
CA LEU A 535 4.42 23.95 9.98
C LEU A 535 4.26 22.63 10.70
N ILE A 536 4.83 21.58 10.12
CA ILE A 536 4.98 20.27 10.75
C ILE A 536 6.46 20.05 11.03
N ALA A 537 6.81 19.60 12.23
CA ALA A 537 8.20 19.29 12.58
C ALA A 537 8.25 18.08 13.53
N VAL A 538 9.11 17.13 13.20
CA VAL A 538 9.23 15.83 13.90
C VAL A 538 10.70 15.54 14.18
N ASN A 539 11.03 15.27 15.43
CA ASN A 539 12.37 14.84 15.86
C ASN A 539 12.46 13.30 15.84
N PHE A 540 13.39 12.76 15.05
CA PHE A 540 13.64 11.32 14.90
C PHE A 540 14.69 10.78 15.89
N THR A 541 15.12 11.58 16.86
CA THR A 541 16.21 11.21 17.78
C THR A 541 15.81 11.29 19.25
N GLY A 542 16.52 10.54 20.09
CA GLY A 542 16.37 10.55 21.54
C GLY A 542 17.02 11.75 22.23
N GLU A 543 17.42 12.79 21.49
CA GLU A 543 18.03 14.01 21.99
C GLU A 543 17.19 15.22 21.62
N GLU A 544 17.35 16.32 22.34
CA GLU A 544 16.77 17.60 21.95
C GLU A 544 17.40 18.08 20.63
N ALA A 545 16.57 18.42 19.65
CA ALA A 545 17.02 18.76 18.29
C ALA A 545 16.52 20.15 17.87
N PRO A 546 17.41 21.06 17.44
CA PRO A 546 17.00 22.36 16.93
C PRO A 546 16.27 22.24 15.59
N VAL A 547 15.28 23.10 15.38
CA VAL A 547 14.58 23.22 14.09
C VAL A 547 15.13 24.43 13.34
N ASP A 548 15.77 24.18 12.21
CA ASP A 548 16.22 25.25 11.31
C ASP A 548 15.03 25.72 10.46
N LEU A 549 14.48 26.88 10.77
CA LEU A 549 13.35 27.49 10.06
C LEU A 549 13.78 28.32 8.84
N SER A 550 15.07 28.35 8.50
CA SER A 550 15.56 29.14 7.36
C SER A 550 14.89 28.65 6.05
N GLY A 551 14.45 29.62 5.24
CA GLY A 551 13.76 29.34 3.98
C GLY A 551 12.27 29.04 4.08
N SER A 552 11.72 28.84 5.28
CA SER A 552 10.28 28.59 5.48
C SER A 552 9.41 29.85 5.43
N GLY A 553 10.01 31.03 5.52
CA GLY A 553 9.30 32.29 5.74
C GLY A 553 8.85 32.50 7.19
N ILE A 554 9.23 31.61 8.11
CA ILE A 554 8.95 31.68 9.56
C ILE A 554 10.22 32.16 10.25
N GLU A 555 10.14 33.27 11.00
CA GLU A 555 11.33 33.85 11.66
C GLU A 555 11.66 33.13 12.99
N SER A 556 10.62 32.66 13.70
CA SER A 556 10.77 32.05 15.02
C SER A 556 9.54 31.21 15.39
N PHE A 557 9.69 30.24 16.30
CA PHE A 557 8.56 29.56 16.94
C PHE A 557 7.58 30.48 17.67
N LYS A 558 7.95 31.75 17.90
CA LYS A 558 7.03 32.77 18.44
C LYS A 558 5.99 33.24 17.45
N ASP A 559 6.23 32.97 16.16
CA ASP A 559 5.35 33.35 15.07
C ASP A 559 4.36 32.24 14.69
N VAL A 560 4.36 31.14 15.45
CA VAL A 560 3.48 30.00 15.20
C VAL A 560 2.63 29.68 16.43
N GLU A 561 1.40 29.24 16.18
CA GLU A 561 0.48 28.67 17.16
C GLU A 561 0.55 27.13 17.10
N ILE A 562 0.99 26.46 18.18
CA ILE A 562 1.01 25.01 18.22
C ILE A 562 -0.41 24.49 18.40
N LEU A 563 -0.87 23.74 17.41
CA LEU A 563 -2.20 23.13 17.37
C LEU A 563 -2.21 21.72 17.93
N LEU A 564 -1.17 20.93 17.59
CA LEU A 564 -0.96 19.57 18.10
C LEU A 564 0.48 19.38 18.54
N SER A 565 0.68 18.62 19.61
CA SER A 565 2.00 18.12 20.03
C SER A 565 1.86 16.70 20.56
N SER A 566 2.82 15.84 20.22
CA SER A 566 2.91 14.46 20.70
C SER A 566 3.21 14.37 22.21
N TYR A 567 3.53 15.48 22.88
CA TYR A 567 3.64 15.61 24.33
C TYR A 567 2.43 16.33 24.89
N ASP A 568 1.89 15.86 26.01
CA ASP A 568 0.61 16.37 26.57
C ASP A 568 0.76 17.69 27.37
N ASP A 569 2.00 18.16 27.60
CA ASP A 569 2.31 19.31 28.47
C ASP A 569 2.64 20.63 27.75
N VAL A 570 2.23 20.76 26.47
CA VAL A 570 2.63 21.91 25.65
C VAL A 570 1.90 23.18 26.04
N ALA A 571 2.67 24.19 26.48
CA ALA A 571 2.20 25.57 26.51
C ALA A 571 1.94 26.08 25.09
N GLN A 572 0.72 26.49 24.84
CA GLN A 572 0.20 26.80 23.49
C GLN A 572 0.84 28.01 22.81
N THR A 573 1.65 28.85 23.48
CA THR A 573 2.30 30.03 22.86
C THR A 573 3.51 30.54 23.63
N GLY A 574 4.51 31.02 22.93
CA GLY A 574 5.31 32.23 23.27
C GLY A 574 6.67 32.04 23.88
N ASP A 575 6.97 30.99 24.66
CA ASP A 575 8.27 30.83 25.36
C ASP A 575 8.95 29.47 25.09
N ARG A 576 8.61 28.83 23.95
CA ARG A 576 9.21 27.56 23.59
C ARG A 576 10.60 27.77 22.98
N PRO A 577 11.63 26.96 23.35
CA PRO A 577 12.89 26.93 22.62
C PRO A 577 12.70 26.50 21.16
N GLU A 578 13.54 27.00 20.26
CA GLU A 578 13.56 26.60 18.83
C GLU A 578 14.15 25.18 18.66
N ALA A 579 13.66 24.24 19.47
CA ALA A 579 14.09 22.87 19.52
C ALA A 579 12.92 21.95 19.89
N LEU A 580 12.95 20.75 19.36
CA LEU A 580 12.03 19.66 19.71
C LEU A 580 12.66 18.75 20.75
N ARG A 581 11.85 18.28 21.68
CA ARG A 581 12.23 17.24 22.66
C ARG A 581 12.48 15.89 21.94
N PRO A 582 13.06 14.89 22.60
CA PRO A 582 13.21 13.54 22.04
C PRO A 582 11.91 13.01 21.43
N TYR A 583 11.94 12.61 20.17
CA TYR A 583 10.80 12.04 19.42
C TYR A 583 9.55 12.95 19.37
N GLU A 584 9.70 14.22 19.62
CA GLU A 584 8.57 15.14 19.59
C GLU A 584 8.12 15.43 18.17
N ALA A 585 6.80 15.39 17.98
CA ALA A 585 6.11 15.84 16.77
C ALA A 585 5.18 17.00 17.10
N ILE A 586 5.18 18.04 16.25
CA ILE A 586 4.28 19.18 16.36
C ILE A 586 3.61 19.49 15.03
N VAL A 587 2.38 19.99 15.12
CA VAL A 587 1.68 20.68 14.03
C VAL A 587 1.36 22.08 14.54
N ALA A 588 1.78 23.09 13.80
CA ALA A 588 1.63 24.48 14.21
C ALA A 588 1.08 25.34 13.06
N ARG A 589 0.21 26.29 13.36
CA ARG A 589 -0.26 27.28 12.40
C ARG A 589 0.69 28.46 12.36
N VAL A 590 1.04 28.90 11.16
CA VAL A 590 1.85 30.10 10.91
C VAL A 590 0.93 31.31 10.92
N GLY A 591 1.28 32.31 11.75
CA GLY A 591 0.48 33.54 11.92
C GLY A 591 0.61 34.55 10.79
#